data_8bbdffac6f872c2a6e63e040a8457afa
#
_entry.id   8bbdffac6f872c2a6e63e040a8457afa
#
_cell.length_a   1.000
_cell.length_b   1.000
_cell.length_c   1.000
_cell.angle_alpha   90.00
_cell.angle_beta   90.00
_cell.angle_gamma   90.00
#
_symmetry.space_group_name_H-M   'P 1'
#
loop_
_entity.id
_entity.type
_entity.pdbx_description
1 polymer ?
#
loop_
_entity_poly.entity_id
_entity_poly.type
_entity_poly.pdbx_seq_one_letter_code
_entity_poly.pdbx_strand_id
1 'polypeptide(L)'
;MAYGKAEEIIVVRKWKVEKYMEQIYVQTEDLSVGYHGKVLLSDIALKVNKGEILVLIGPNGAGKSTIIKNLIKEMSPIGGNIYIKGRKISDYTSKEYAKTMSVVLTEKIKTEMMTCRDVVAMGRYPYTNYFGRLTKEDEQIVNESLKKVSAIDIADNDFSQISDGQRQ
;
A
#
# COMPACT_ATOMS: atom_id res chain seq x y z
N MET A 1 11.49 -23.51 21.16
CA MET A 1 10.71 -23.30 19.94
C MET A 1 11.54 -22.42 19.05
N ALA A 2 11.98 -22.93 17.90
CA ALA A 2 12.85 -22.21 16.99
C ALA A 2 12.05 -21.08 16.32
N TYR A 3 12.50 -19.85 16.47
CA TYR A 3 12.00 -18.71 15.70
C TYR A 3 12.54 -18.90 14.27
N GLY A 4 11.61 -18.95 13.30
CA GLY A 4 12.00 -19.05 11.89
C GLY A 4 12.86 -17.84 11.52
N LYS A 5 14.06 -18.10 11.06
CA LYS A 5 14.90 -17.07 10.44
C LYS A 5 14.26 -16.67 9.12
N ALA A 6 14.47 -15.43 8.71
CA ALA A 6 13.97 -14.87 7.44
C ALA A 6 14.45 -15.62 6.16
N GLU A 7 15.11 -16.74 6.32
CA GLU A 7 15.67 -17.57 5.24
C GLU A 7 14.63 -18.18 4.31
N GLU A 8 13.34 -18.23 4.73
CA GLU A 8 12.25 -18.76 3.90
C GLU A 8 11.60 -17.71 2.97
N ILE A 9 11.90 -16.41 3.15
CA ILE A 9 11.39 -15.37 2.27
C ILE A 9 12.47 -14.98 1.28
N ILE A 10 12.25 -15.33 0.01
CA ILE A 10 13.13 -14.92 -1.07
C ILE A 10 12.68 -13.51 -1.51
N VAL A 11 13.56 -12.55 -1.30
CA VAL A 11 13.41 -11.21 -1.83
C VAL A 11 13.98 -11.19 -3.24
N VAL A 12 13.12 -11.21 -4.25
CA VAL A 12 13.56 -11.10 -5.64
C VAL A 12 13.60 -9.63 -6.03
N ARG A 13 14.80 -9.11 -6.21
CA ARG A 13 15.01 -7.82 -6.87
C ARG A 13 15.07 -8.05 -8.37
N LYS A 14 14.20 -7.41 -9.12
CA LYS A 14 14.52 -6.86 -10.44
C LYS A 14 13.35 -6.14 -11.10
N TRP A 15 13.51 -4.86 -11.26
CA TRP A 15 13.43 -4.12 -12.54
C TRP A 15 13.90 -2.69 -12.26
N LYS A 16 15.10 -2.35 -12.77
CA LYS A 16 15.64 -0.98 -12.66
C LYS A 16 15.21 -0.23 -13.91
N VAL A 17 14.40 0.81 -13.75
CA VAL A 17 14.23 1.81 -14.80
C VAL A 17 15.48 2.68 -14.75
N GLU A 18 16.33 2.60 -15.75
CA GLU A 18 17.70 3.17 -15.82
C GLU A 18 17.83 4.68 -15.56
N LYS A 19 16.74 5.39 -15.32
CA LYS A 19 16.70 6.86 -15.30
C LYS A 19 16.79 7.50 -13.91
N TYR A 20 16.90 6.75 -12.82
CA TYR A 20 16.89 7.34 -11.49
C TYR A 20 18.22 7.11 -10.76
N MET A 21 18.81 8.19 -10.22
CA MET A 21 19.91 8.11 -9.25
C MET A 21 19.44 7.25 -8.06
N GLU A 22 20.35 6.57 -7.38
CA GLU A 22 20.07 5.71 -6.22
C GLU A 22 19.41 6.50 -5.09
N GLN A 23 18.10 6.68 -5.18
CA GLN A 23 17.28 7.27 -4.13
C GLN A 23 16.51 6.17 -3.42
N ILE A 24 16.87 5.90 -2.18
CA ILE A 24 16.17 4.93 -1.33
C ILE A 24 14.75 5.46 -1.05
N TYR A 25 13.77 4.63 -1.40
CA TYR A 25 12.35 4.95 -1.20
C TYR A 25 11.78 4.24 0.02
N VAL A 26 12.13 2.98 0.22
CA VAL A 26 11.76 2.18 1.40
C VAL A 26 13.02 1.57 1.98
N GLN A 27 13.19 1.67 3.28
CA GLN A 27 14.26 1.00 4.01
C GLN A 27 13.72 0.48 5.33
N THR A 28 14.19 -0.71 5.73
CA THR A 28 13.95 -1.22 7.09
C THR A 28 15.28 -1.43 7.80
N GLU A 29 15.28 -1.25 9.12
CA GLU A 29 16.42 -1.45 10.00
C GLU A 29 16.00 -2.32 11.17
N ASP A 30 16.64 -3.49 11.33
CA ASP A 30 16.41 -4.48 12.38
C ASP A 30 14.91 -4.80 12.59
N LEU A 31 14.13 -4.76 11.48
CA LEU A 31 12.70 -4.87 11.53
C LEU A 31 12.27 -6.26 12.01
N SER A 32 11.49 -6.28 13.08
CA SER A 32 10.83 -7.47 13.61
C SER A 32 9.32 -7.32 13.55
N VAL A 33 8.64 -8.29 12.94
CA VAL A 33 7.20 -8.28 12.73
C VAL A 33 6.55 -9.52 13.34
N GLY A 34 5.28 -9.39 13.70
CA GLY A 34 4.53 -10.50 14.28
C GLY A 34 3.18 -10.05 14.84
N TYR A 35 2.58 -10.85 15.72
CA TYR A 35 1.24 -10.63 16.27
C TYR A 35 1.24 -10.74 17.79
N HIS A 36 0.49 -9.86 18.47
CA HIS A 36 0.29 -9.91 19.91
C HIS A 36 1.61 -9.99 20.73
N GLY A 37 2.63 -9.24 20.29
CA GLY A 37 3.94 -9.22 20.95
C GLY A 37 4.82 -10.45 20.63
N LYS A 38 4.32 -11.44 19.88
CA LYS A 38 5.13 -12.60 19.44
C LYS A 38 5.77 -12.30 18.10
N VAL A 39 7.10 -12.35 18.07
CA VAL A 39 7.89 -12.17 16.85
C VAL A 39 7.64 -13.36 15.92
N LEU A 40 7.24 -13.09 14.68
CA LEU A 40 7.13 -14.06 13.59
C LEU A 40 8.43 -14.08 12.76
N LEU A 41 8.92 -12.90 12.42
CA LEU A 41 10.15 -12.70 11.67
C LEU A 41 10.97 -11.59 12.31
N SER A 42 12.27 -11.73 12.35
CA SER A 42 13.23 -10.73 12.82
C SER A 42 14.30 -10.44 11.76
N ASP A 43 15.06 -9.39 12.00
CA ASP A 43 16.23 -9.02 11.20
C ASP A 43 15.92 -8.77 9.72
N ILE A 44 14.69 -8.24 9.45
CA ILE A 44 14.25 -7.95 8.10
C ILE A 44 14.93 -6.67 7.61
N ALA A 45 15.86 -6.82 6.67
CA ALA A 45 16.57 -5.72 6.02
C ALA A 45 16.10 -5.57 4.56
N LEU A 46 15.15 -4.67 4.32
CA LEU A 46 14.65 -4.33 2.99
C LEU A 46 15.22 -2.97 2.56
N LYS A 47 15.56 -2.86 1.29
CA LYS A 47 15.94 -1.61 0.66
C LYS A 47 15.36 -1.58 -0.75
N VAL A 48 14.52 -0.59 -1.03
CA VAL A 48 13.87 -0.40 -2.33
C VAL A 48 14.19 1.02 -2.81
N ASN A 49 14.78 1.13 -3.98
CA ASN A 49 15.06 2.42 -4.59
C ASN A 49 13.88 2.90 -5.44
N LYS A 50 13.88 4.18 -5.76
CA LYS A 50 12.92 4.74 -6.70
C LYS A 50 12.98 4.02 -8.04
N GLY A 51 11.81 3.62 -8.58
CA GLY A 51 11.71 2.87 -9.84
C GLY A 51 12.05 1.38 -9.72
N GLU A 52 12.28 0.84 -8.51
CA GLU A 52 12.43 -0.59 -8.30
C GLU A 52 11.09 -1.26 -7.96
N ILE A 53 10.96 -2.52 -8.37
CA ILE A 53 9.90 -3.43 -7.96
C ILE A 53 10.52 -4.44 -6.99
N LEU A 54 9.95 -4.53 -5.80
CA LEU A 54 10.28 -5.54 -4.81
C LEU A 54 9.19 -6.62 -4.79
N VAL A 55 9.58 -7.87 -4.96
CA VAL A 55 8.67 -9.02 -4.88
C VAL A 55 9.03 -9.87 -3.66
N LEU A 56 8.05 -10.14 -2.81
CA LEU A 56 8.20 -11.06 -1.68
C LEU A 56 7.66 -12.44 -2.09
N ILE A 57 8.52 -13.44 -2.12
CA ILE A 57 8.19 -14.83 -2.47
C ILE A 57 8.49 -15.72 -1.27
N GLY A 58 7.64 -16.71 -1.05
CA GLY A 58 7.80 -17.68 0.02
C GLY A 58 6.52 -18.48 0.24
N PRO A 59 6.54 -19.54 1.04
CA PRO A 59 5.38 -20.37 1.34
C PRO A 59 4.27 -19.59 2.05
N ASN A 60 3.07 -20.20 2.10
CA ASN A 60 2.00 -19.62 2.90
C ASN A 60 2.38 -19.66 4.39
N GLY A 61 2.07 -18.60 5.11
CA GLY A 61 2.48 -18.47 6.52
C GLY A 61 3.89 -17.92 6.75
N ALA A 62 4.72 -17.74 5.73
CA ALA A 62 6.09 -17.20 5.87
C ALA A 62 6.18 -15.75 6.36
N GLY A 63 5.05 -15.04 6.53
CA GLY A 63 5.05 -13.67 7.05
C GLY A 63 5.06 -12.57 5.99
N LYS A 64 4.92 -12.88 4.69
CA LYS A 64 4.88 -11.90 3.60
C LYS A 64 3.81 -10.82 3.84
N SER A 65 2.59 -11.24 4.11
CA SER A 65 1.48 -10.33 4.40
C SER A 65 1.71 -9.51 5.68
N THR A 66 2.38 -10.09 6.66
CA THR A 66 2.73 -9.38 7.91
C THR A 66 3.74 -8.27 7.64
N ILE A 67 4.74 -8.50 6.79
CA ILE A 67 5.68 -7.46 6.36
C ILE A 67 4.91 -6.33 5.65
N ILE A 68 4.04 -6.69 4.67
CA ILE A 68 3.25 -5.70 3.93
C ILE A 68 2.37 -4.88 4.89
N LYS A 69 1.67 -5.52 5.84
CA LYS A 69 0.83 -4.84 6.84
C LYS A 69 1.60 -3.85 7.70
N ASN A 70 2.85 -4.14 8.03
CA ASN A 70 3.73 -3.20 8.71
C ASN A 70 4.14 -2.04 7.79
N LEU A 71 4.48 -2.32 6.53
CA LEU A 71 4.83 -1.29 5.55
C LEU A 71 3.67 -0.33 5.26
N ILE A 72 2.42 -0.78 5.29
CA ILE A 72 1.24 0.07 5.05
C ILE A 72 0.65 0.69 6.32
N LYS A 73 1.31 0.56 7.46
CA LYS A 73 0.84 1.05 8.77
C LYS A 73 -0.46 0.42 9.27
N GLU A 74 -0.87 -0.72 8.74
CA GLU A 74 -1.99 -1.50 9.30
C GLU A 74 -1.59 -2.16 10.62
N MET A 75 -0.30 -2.48 10.77
CA MET A 75 0.28 -3.04 11.99
C MET A 75 1.54 -2.27 12.38
N SER A 76 1.82 -2.20 13.68
CA SER A 76 3.09 -1.66 14.19
C SER A 76 4.15 -2.76 14.26
N PRO A 77 5.41 -2.48 13.92
CA PRO A 77 6.51 -3.39 14.15
C PRO A 77 6.63 -3.76 15.63
N ILE A 78 7.09 -4.98 15.90
CA ILE A 78 7.47 -5.42 17.27
C ILE A 78 8.82 -4.83 17.64
N GLY A 79 9.72 -4.67 16.66
CA GLY A 79 11.03 -4.05 16.83
C GLY A 79 11.56 -3.48 15.53
N GLY A 80 12.60 -2.68 15.63
CA GLY A 80 13.24 -2.04 14.49
C GLY A 80 12.46 -0.86 13.92
N ASN A 81 12.84 -0.44 12.72
CA ASN A 81 12.30 0.76 12.11
C ASN A 81 12.01 0.56 10.63
N ILE A 82 11.02 1.31 10.14
CA ILE A 82 10.69 1.43 8.73
C ILE A 82 10.82 2.90 8.33
N TYR A 83 11.47 3.15 7.22
CA TYR A 83 11.66 4.49 6.65
C TYR A 83 11.07 4.55 5.25
N ILE A 84 10.35 5.61 4.96
CA ILE A 84 9.86 5.96 3.64
C ILE A 84 10.46 7.31 3.26
N LYS A 85 11.21 7.35 2.16
CA LYS A 85 11.92 8.56 1.71
C LYS A 85 12.80 9.17 2.81
N GLY A 86 13.46 8.32 3.62
CA GLY A 86 14.35 8.73 4.70
C GLY A 86 13.65 9.21 5.98
N ARG A 87 12.31 9.29 6.03
CA ARG A 87 11.54 9.63 7.24
C ARG A 87 10.95 8.37 7.85
N LYS A 88 11.02 8.25 9.18
CA LYS A 88 10.46 7.14 9.93
C LYS A 88 8.94 7.06 9.73
N ILE A 89 8.42 5.85 9.53
CA ILE A 89 6.98 5.64 9.31
C ILE A 89 6.13 6.08 10.51
N SER A 90 6.68 5.97 11.74
CA SER A 90 6.03 6.44 12.97
C SER A 90 5.77 7.94 12.98
N ASP A 91 6.63 8.72 12.30
CA ASP A 91 6.62 10.18 12.32
C ASP A 91 5.62 10.79 11.33
N TYR A 92 5.05 9.95 10.45
CA TYR A 92 3.98 10.37 9.56
C TYR A 92 2.63 10.35 10.29
N THR A 93 1.84 11.39 10.17
CA THR A 93 0.41 11.30 10.43
C THR A 93 -0.25 10.36 9.41
N SER A 94 -1.40 9.79 9.74
CA SER A 94 -2.14 8.92 8.80
C SER A 94 -2.44 9.61 7.48
N LYS A 95 -2.78 10.89 7.53
CA LYS A 95 -3.07 11.71 6.35
C LYS A 95 -1.83 11.96 5.46
N GLU A 96 -0.69 12.26 6.05
CA GLU A 96 0.58 12.40 5.32
C GLU A 96 1.01 11.08 4.69
N TYR A 97 0.85 9.98 5.44
CA TYR A 97 1.23 8.66 4.95
C TYR A 97 0.38 8.22 3.76
N ALA A 98 -0.93 8.43 3.83
CA ALA A 98 -1.86 8.13 2.74
C ALA A 98 -1.59 8.95 1.46
N LYS A 99 -0.95 10.13 1.58
CA LYS A 99 -0.46 10.91 0.42
C LYS A 99 0.87 10.39 -0.15
N THR A 100 1.58 9.58 0.61
CA THR A 100 2.92 9.09 0.26
C THR A 100 2.89 7.70 -0.32
N MET A 101 1.93 6.87 0.10
CA MET A 101 1.80 5.46 -0.28
C MET A 101 0.37 5.17 -0.72
N SER A 102 0.23 4.39 -1.79
CA SER A 102 -1.03 3.78 -2.21
C SER A 102 -0.93 2.27 -2.09
N VAL A 103 -2.06 1.63 -1.83
CA VAL A 103 -2.15 0.18 -1.63
C VAL A 103 -3.26 -0.38 -2.50
N VAL A 104 -2.97 -1.49 -3.19
CA VAL A 104 -3.99 -2.30 -3.86
C VAL A 104 -4.16 -3.58 -3.06
N LEU A 105 -5.33 -3.76 -2.49
CA LEU A 105 -5.66 -4.96 -1.71
C LEU A 105 -6.28 -6.03 -2.63
N THR A 106 -6.04 -7.29 -2.29
CA THR A 106 -6.66 -8.44 -2.98
C THR A 106 -8.08 -8.71 -2.47
N GLU A 107 -8.45 -8.15 -1.34
CA GLU A 107 -9.79 -8.28 -0.77
C GLU A 107 -10.77 -7.40 -1.53
N LYS A 108 -11.95 -7.97 -1.82
CA LYS A 108 -13.02 -7.21 -2.49
C LYS A 108 -13.53 -6.13 -1.55
N ILE A 109 -13.52 -4.89 -2.03
CA ILE A 109 -14.17 -3.78 -1.34
C ILE A 109 -15.68 -4.07 -1.35
N LYS A 110 -16.24 -4.28 -0.16
CA LYS A 110 -17.69 -4.40 0.02
C LYS A 110 -18.24 -3.00 0.27
N THR A 111 -18.85 -2.43 -0.75
CA THR A 111 -19.54 -1.15 -0.63
C THR A 111 -21.01 -1.37 -0.91
N GLU A 112 -21.88 -0.82 -0.08
CA GLU A 112 -23.32 -0.76 -0.33
C GLU A 112 -23.67 0.67 -0.71
N MET A 113 -24.53 0.82 -1.73
CA MET A 113 -25.05 2.12 -2.20
C MET A 113 -23.97 3.14 -2.62
N MET A 114 -22.85 2.70 -3.15
CA MET A 114 -21.79 3.56 -3.69
C MET A 114 -21.67 3.35 -5.20
N THR A 115 -21.53 4.45 -5.93
CA THR A 115 -21.20 4.40 -7.36
C THR A 115 -19.71 4.10 -7.57
N CYS A 116 -19.32 3.71 -8.78
CA CYS A 116 -17.91 3.54 -9.14
C CYS A 116 -17.15 4.88 -8.96
N ARG A 117 -17.80 6.01 -9.23
CA ARG A 117 -17.26 7.34 -9.00
C ARG A 117 -16.96 7.59 -7.52
N ASP A 118 -17.89 7.22 -6.63
CA ASP A 118 -17.70 7.38 -5.18
C ASP A 118 -16.50 6.57 -4.69
N VAL A 119 -16.35 5.33 -5.15
CA VAL A 119 -15.21 4.47 -4.80
C VAL A 119 -13.89 5.10 -5.25
N VAL A 120 -13.81 5.61 -6.48
CA VAL A 120 -12.60 6.30 -6.98
C VAL A 120 -12.36 7.60 -6.20
N ALA A 121 -13.42 8.33 -5.85
CA ALA A 121 -13.34 9.56 -5.07
C ALA A 121 -12.79 9.34 -3.65
N MET A 122 -12.96 8.14 -3.05
CA MET A 122 -12.35 7.80 -1.76
C MET A 122 -10.81 7.94 -1.80
N GLY A 123 -10.18 7.73 -2.95
CA GLY A 123 -8.74 7.94 -3.15
C GLY A 123 -8.32 9.41 -2.95
N ARG A 124 -9.26 10.36 -3.00
CA ARG A 124 -9.00 11.78 -2.74
C ARG A 124 -9.15 12.16 -1.28
N TYR A 125 -9.67 11.28 -0.41
CA TYR A 125 -9.90 11.57 1.00
C TYR A 125 -8.68 12.19 1.73
N PRO A 126 -7.43 11.74 1.53
CA PRO A 126 -6.26 12.36 2.17
C PRO A 126 -6.04 13.83 1.78
N TYR A 127 -6.62 14.29 0.68
CA TYR A 127 -6.47 15.66 0.15
C TYR A 127 -7.62 16.57 0.53
N THR A 128 -8.75 16.01 0.96
CA THR A 128 -9.93 16.79 1.35
C THR A 128 -9.72 17.57 2.66
N ASN A 129 -10.61 18.53 2.91
CA ASN A 129 -10.70 19.26 4.18
C ASN A 129 -11.31 18.38 5.30
N TYR A 130 -11.54 19.00 6.47
CA TYR A 130 -12.15 18.32 7.62
C TYR A 130 -13.56 17.75 7.33
N PHE A 131 -14.31 18.37 6.44
CA PHE A 131 -15.65 17.94 6.04
C PHE A 131 -15.67 16.88 4.92
N GLY A 132 -14.51 16.43 4.45
CA GLY A 132 -14.41 15.44 3.37
C GLY A 132 -14.90 15.92 2.01
N ARG A 133 -15.10 17.24 1.82
CA ARG A 133 -15.63 17.79 0.57
C ARG A 133 -14.55 17.78 -0.51
N LEU A 134 -14.93 17.28 -1.68
CA LEU A 134 -14.10 17.34 -2.88
C LEU A 134 -14.12 18.77 -3.44
N THR A 135 -12.97 19.20 -3.91
CA THR A 135 -12.83 20.43 -4.70
C THR A 135 -13.09 20.12 -6.18
N LYS A 136 -13.24 21.15 -7.01
CA LYS A 136 -13.33 20.99 -8.46
C LYS A 136 -12.11 20.28 -9.06
N GLU A 137 -10.93 20.53 -8.49
CA GLU A 137 -9.69 19.86 -8.87
C GLU A 137 -9.74 18.36 -8.51
N ASP A 138 -10.25 18.00 -7.33
CA ASP A 138 -10.43 16.60 -6.93
C ASP A 138 -11.40 15.88 -7.87
N GLU A 139 -12.50 16.51 -8.26
CA GLU A 139 -13.47 15.96 -9.21
C GLU A 139 -12.85 15.74 -10.60
N GLN A 140 -12.00 16.65 -11.06
CA GLN A 140 -11.25 16.48 -12.30
C GLN A 140 -10.32 15.28 -12.22
N ILE A 141 -9.56 15.13 -11.12
CA ILE A 141 -8.66 13.99 -10.89
C ILE A 141 -9.43 12.67 -10.87
N VAL A 142 -10.61 12.62 -10.23
CA VAL A 142 -11.51 11.46 -10.23
C VAL A 142 -11.91 11.09 -11.65
N ASN A 143 -12.39 12.07 -12.44
CA ASN A 143 -12.80 11.86 -13.83
C ASN A 143 -11.63 11.37 -14.70
N GLU A 144 -10.45 11.95 -14.55
CA GLU A 144 -9.25 11.52 -15.28
C GLU A 144 -8.83 10.10 -14.87
N SER A 145 -8.95 9.74 -13.60
CA SER A 145 -8.65 8.40 -13.12
C SER A 145 -9.59 7.36 -13.72
N LEU A 146 -10.91 7.64 -13.74
CA LEU A 146 -11.91 6.80 -14.40
C LEU A 146 -11.64 6.63 -15.90
N LYS A 147 -11.27 7.71 -16.60
CA LYS A 147 -10.88 7.64 -18.02
C LYS A 147 -9.64 6.76 -18.24
N LYS A 148 -8.61 6.87 -17.38
CA LYS A 148 -7.37 6.09 -17.50
C LYS A 148 -7.59 4.58 -17.42
N VAL A 149 -8.60 4.15 -16.66
CA VAL A 149 -8.96 2.73 -16.53
C VAL A 149 -10.15 2.33 -17.39
N SER A 150 -10.58 3.22 -18.32
CA SER A 150 -11.75 3.01 -19.23
C SER A 150 -13.05 2.70 -18.48
N ALA A 151 -13.25 3.30 -17.30
CA ALA A 151 -14.43 3.10 -16.46
C ALA A 151 -15.36 4.32 -16.43
N ILE A 152 -15.17 5.30 -17.31
CA ILE A 152 -15.98 6.54 -17.30
C ILE A 152 -17.45 6.26 -17.63
N ASP A 153 -17.74 5.31 -18.51
CA ASP A 153 -19.09 4.97 -18.95
C ASP A 153 -19.90 4.24 -17.87
N ILE A 154 -19.22 3.67 -16.88
CA ILE A 154 -19.85 2.99 -15.74
C ILE A 154 -19.68 3.79 -14.43
N ALA A 155 -19.21 5.03 -14.51
CA ALA A 155 -18.89 5.85 -13.34
C ALA A 155 -20.04 5.97 -12.35
N ASP A 156 -21.27 6.11 -12.85
CA ASP A 156 -22.46 6.32 -12.05
C ASP A 156 -23.25 5.01 -11.75
N ASN A 157 -22.70 3.85 -12.18
CA ASN A 157 -23.26 2.54 -11.84
C ASN A 157 -22.94 2.17 -10.39
N ASP A 158 -23.82 1.39 -9.77
CA ASP A 158 -23.58 0.81 -8.45
C ASP A 158 -22.35 -0.12 -8.50
N PHE A 159 -21.37 0.17 -7.67
CA PHE A 159 -20.11 -0.60 -7.61
C PHE A 159 -20.33 -2.07 -7.25
N SER A 160 -21.40 -2.38 -6.52
CA SER A 160 -21.75 -3.75 -6.17
C SER A 160 -22.26 -4.58 -7.36
N GLN A 161 -22.74 -3.92 -8.41
CA GLN A 161 -23.41 -4.55 -9.57
C GLN A 161 -22.51 -4.70 -10.80
N ILE A 162 -21.31 -4.12 -10.80
CA ILE A 162 -20.35 -4.28 -11.90
C ILE A 162 -19.64 -5.63 -11.83
N SER A 163 -19.11 -6.10 -12.96
CA SER A 163 -18.38 -7.36 -13.05
C SER A 163 -17.03 -7.31 -12.27
N ASP A 164 -16.52 -8.48 -11.89
CA ASP A 164 -15.23 -8.55 -11.19
C ASP A 164 -14.07 -7.96 -12.01
N GLY A 165 -14.09 -8.09 -13.34
CA GLY A 165 -13.11 -7.49 -14.22
C GLY A 165 -13.19 -5.95 -14.26
N GLN A 166 -14.40 -5.39 -14.15
CA GLN A 166 -14.61 -3.94 -14.06
C GLN A 166 -14.22 -3.35 -12.70
N ARG A 167 -14.17 -4.19 -11.65
CA ARG A 167 -13.76 -3.79 -10.29
C ARG A 167 -12.24 -3.71 -10.13
N GLN A 168 -11.48 -4.44 -10.92
CA GLN A 168 -10.02 -4.42 -10.91
C GLN A 168 -9.46 -3.21 -11.66
#